data_c82ecfc4cf4358867ffef91f6da3a812
#
_entry.id   c82ecfc4cf4358867ffef91f6da3a812
#
_cell.length_a   1.000
_cell.length_b   1.000
_cell.length_c   1.000
_cell.angle_alpha   90.00
_cell.angle_beta   90.00
_cell.angle_gamma   90.00
#
_symmetry.space_group_name_H-M   'P 1'
#
loop_
_entity.id
_entity.type
_entity.pdbx_description
1 polymer ?
#
loop_
_entity_poly.entity_id
_entity_poly.type
_entity_poly.pdbx_seq_one_letter_code
_entity_poly.pdbx_strand_id
1 'polypeptide(L)'
;MRRLIPVISFLILASTAFWGILQYAKIQEDLKKQTSVKTQTIKICTDLQSNILDEIGKEFYAETGFQIEIIRMTAEQLGSNGHQGIGEADIFLTSQTNLEELKKNKALRSYSSESTDTALEQFKDFEGTWTGIWLDPIVFVVNKEFAARHSLLNYNWNNIMTCLLYTSDA
;
A
#
# COMPACT_ATOMS: atom_id res chain seq x y z
N MET A 1 -43.09 -48.55 38.73
CA MET A 1 -42.57 -48.10 37.43
C MET A 1 -43.17 -46.74 36.91
N ARG A 2 -44.39 -46.35 37.25
CA ARG A 2 -45.09 -45.17 36.74
C ARG A 2 -44.49 -43.80 37.21
N ARG A 3 -43.69 -43.74 38.28
CA ARG A 3 -43.10 -42.50 38.83
C ARG A 3 -41.70 -42.16 38.31
N LEU A 4 -41.07 -43.06 37.58
CA LEU A 4 -39.70 -42.81 37.00
C LEU A 4 -39.73 -42.07 35.64
N ILE A 5 -40.86 -42.18 34.91
CA ILE A 5 -41.01 -41.59 33.60
C ILE A 5 -40.87 -40.04 33.63
N PRO A 6 -41.53 -39.29 34.56
CA PRO A 6 -41.39 -37.84 34.59
C PRO A 6 -39.98 -37.35 34.99
N VAL A 7 -39.24 -38.11 35.80
CA VAL A 7 -37.87 -37.77 36.20
C VAL A 7 -36.91 -37.94 35.04
N ILE A 8 -37.07 -39.00 34.26
CA ILE A 8 -36.21 -39.23 33.06
C ILE A 8 -36.48 -38.16 31.99
N SER A 9 -37.76 -37.80 31.77
CA SER A 9 -38.10 -36.74 30.80
C SER A 9 -37.57 -35.36 31.21
N PHE A 10 -37.57 -35.04 32.51
CA PHE A 10 -36.99 -33.81 33.03
C PHE A 10 -35.47 -33.77 32.85
N LEU A 11 -34.76 -34.88 33.10
CA LEU A 11 -33.32 -34.98 32.90
C LEU A 11 -32.92 -34.81 31.43
N ILE A 12 -33.71 -35.38 30.51
CA ILE A 12 -33.47 -35.22 29.06
C ILE A 12 -33.67 -33.76 28.64
N LEU A 13 -34.75 -33.10 29.10
CA LEU A 13 -35.02 -31.70 28.82
C LEU A 13 -33.94 -30.78 29.41
N ALA A 14 -33.50 -31.05 30.64
CA ALA A 14 -32.42 -30.27 31.26
C ALA A 14 -31.07 -30.45 30.53
N SER A 15 -30.75 -31.65 30.05
CA SER A 15 -29.53 -31.91 29.29
C SER A 15 -29.52 -31.22 27.91
N THR A 16 -30.65 -31.22 27.21
CA THR A 16 -30.78 -30.53 25.92
C THR A 16 -30.72 -29.00 26.06
N ALA A 17 -31.35 -28.45 27.10
CA ALA A 17 -31.29 -27.03 27.42
C ALA A 17 -29.85 -26.60 27.78
N PHE A 18 -29.16 -27.40 28.61
CA PHE A 18 -27.77 -27.13 28.97
C PHE A 18 -26.84 -27.20 27.77
N TRP A 19 -27.03 -28.17 26.87
CA TRP A 19 -26.25 -28.30 25.64
C TRP A 19 -26.51 -27.13 24.69
N GLY A 20 -27.74 -26.66 24.57
CA GLY A 20 -28.13 -25.48 23.83
C GLY A 20 -27.42 -24.19 24.33
N ILE A 21 -27.35 -24.02 25.66
CA ILE A 21 -26.66 -22.89 26.28
C ILE A 21 -25.15 -22.93 25.98
N LEU A 22 -24.54 -24.12 26.06
CA LEU A 22 -23.12 -24.28 25.73
C LEU A 22 -22.81 -23.97 24.26
N GLN A 23 -23.65 -24.40 23.34
CA GLN A 23 -23.52 -24.09 21.91
C GLN A 23 -23.71 -22.59 21.66
N TYR A 24 -24.68 -21.97 22.31
CA TYR A 24 -24.92 -20.54 22.20
C TYR A 24 -23.72 -19.71 22.74
N ALA A 25 -23.16 -20.10 23.87
CA ALA A 25 -21.98 -19.49 24.44
C ALA A 25 -20.77 -19.61 23.51
N LYS A 26 -20.58 -20.77 22.88
CA LYS A 26 -19.51 -21.01 21.92
C LYS A 26 -19.66 -20.16 20.65
N ILE A 27 -20.87 -20.05 20.10
CA ILE A 27 -21.19 -19.19 18.97
C ILE A 27 -20.91 -17.71 19.30
N GLN A 28 -21.27 -17.26 20.50
CA GLN A 28 -21.01 -15.91 20.97
C GLN A 28 -19.50 -15.63 21.14
N GLU A 29 -18.73 -16.62 21.56
CA GLU A 29 -17.28 -16.51 21.67
C GLU A 29 -16.61 -16.48 20.30
N ASP A 30 -17.07 -17.27 19.35
CA ASP A 30 -16.59 -17.26 17.96
C ASP A 30 -16.98 -15.95 17.25
N LEU A 31 -18.18 -15.43 17.48
CA LEU A 31 -18.61 -14.11 17.00
C LEU A 31 -17.76 -12.98 17.62
N LYS A 32 -17.45 -13.05 18.91
CA LYS A 32 -16.52 -12.08 19.54
C LYS A 32 -15.11 -12.18 19.01
N LYS A 33 -14.61 -13.36 18.69
CA LYS A 33 -13.32 -13.55 18.02
C LYS A 33 -13.31 -13.00 16.59
N GLN A 34 -14.41 -13.15 15.85
CA GLN A 34 -14.56 -12.53 14.53
C GLN A 34 -14.73 -11.01 14.60
N THR A 35 -15.36 -10.48 15.64
CA THR A 35 -15.58 -9.03 15.81
C THR A 35 -14.35 -8.34 16.43
N SER A 36 -13.45 -9.07 17.10
CA SER A 36 -12.10 -8.59 17.41
C SER A 36 -11.15 -8.86 16.23
N VAL A 37 -11.56 -8.55 15.02
CA VAL A 37 -10.62 -8.21 13.96
C VAL A 37 -9.88 -6.97 14.47
N LYS A 38 -8.73 -7.23 15.10
CA LYS A 38 -7.75 -6.21 15.39
C LYS A 38 -7.62 -5.47 14.08
N THR A 39 -8.06 -4.23 14.04
CA THR A 39 -7.96 -3.40 12.84
C THR A 39 -6.49 -3.44 12.44
N GLN A 40 -6.16 -4.25 11.44
CA GLN A 40 -4.78 -4.36 11.00
C GLN A 40 -4.50 -3.05 10.29
N THR A 41 -3.54 -2.33 10.82
CA THR A 41 -3.08 -1.07 10.24
C THR A 41 -1.87 -1.38 9.36
N ILE A 42 -1.93 -0.98 8.10
CA ILE A 42 -0.82 -1.05 7.16
C ILE A 42 -0.11 0.30 7.17
N LYS A 43 1.17 0.31 7.47
CA LYS A 43 1.98 1.51 7.55
C LYS A 43 2.71 1.73 6.23
N ILE A 44 2.40 2.85 5.56
CA ILE A 44 3.03 3.25 4.30
C ILE A 44 3.97 4.42 4.58
N CYS A 45 5.25 4.23 4.33
CA CYS A 45 6.25 5.29 4.41
C CYS A 45 6.47 5.91 3.03
N THR A 46 6.41 7.25 2.93
CA THR A 46 6.46 7.97 1.65
C THR A 46 7.07 9.36 1.78
N ASP A 47 7.72 9.83 0.71
CA ASP A 47 8.16 11.21 0.50
C ASP A 47 7.17 12.03 -0.35
N LEU A 48 6.08 11.42 -0.82
CA LEU A 48 5.06 12.10 -1.58
C LEU A 48 4.24 13.04 -0.70
N GLN A 49 4.13 14.29 -1.12
CA GLN A 49 3.37 15.35 -0.41
C GLN A 49 1.91 15.44 -0.87
N SER A 50 1.42 14.46 -1.62
CA SER A 50 0.06 14.46 -2.15
C SER A 50 -0.96 13.94 -1.12
N ASN A 51 -2.15 14.55 -1.10
CA ASN A 51 -3.27 14.07 -0.30
C ASN A 51 -4.01 12.89 -0.95
N ILE A 52 -3.63 12.50 -2.16
CA ILE A 52 -4.27 11.40 -2.89
C ILE A 52 -4.18 10.07 -2.13
N LEU A 53 -3.10 9.88 -1.38
CA LEU A 53 -2.92 8.68 -0.55
C LEU A 53 -3.93 8.61 0.60
N ASP A 54 -4.34 9.76 1.13
CA ASP A 54 -5.34 9.84 2.19
C ASP A 54 -6.74 9.46 1.64
N GLU A 55 -7.02 9.79 0.38
CA GLU A 55 -8.25 9.41 -0.31
C GLU A 55 -8.26 7.91 -0.64
N ILE A 56 -7.17 7.41 -1.22
CA ILE A 56 -7.00 5.97 -1.49
C ILE A 56 -7.12 5.17 -0.19
N GLY A 57 -6.55 5.66 0.91
CA GLY A 57 -6.64 5.01 2.21
C GLY A 57 -8.08 4.86 2.71
N LYS A 58 -8.93 5.86 2.47
CA LYS A 58 -10.36 5.80 2.84
C LYS A 58 -11.13 4.78 2.01
N GLU A 59 -10.89 4.76 0.69
CA GLU A 59 -11.52 3.78 -0.21
C GLU A 59 -11.07 2.35 0.13
N PHE A 60 -9.78 2.17 0.34
CA PHE A 60 -9.22 0.88 0.74
C PHE A 60 -9.81 0.37 2.06
N TYR A 61 -9.97 1.26 3.04
CA TYR A 61 -10.63 0.91 4.30
C TYR A 61 -12.09 0.50 4.09
N ALA A 62 -12.83 1.21 3.23
CA ALA A 62 -14.22 0.90 2.95
C ALA A 62 -14.40 -0.48 2.29
N GLU A 63 -13.44 -0.89 1.45
CA GLU A 63 -13.48 -2.17 0.74
C GLU A 63 -12.95 -3.34 1.58
N THR A 64 -11.90 -3.13 2.35
CA THR A 64 -11.14 -4.22 2.99
C THR A 64 -11.25 -4.26 4.51
N GLY A 65 -11.61 -3.15 5.15
CA GLY A 65 -11.59 -2.98 6.60
C GLY A 65 -10.19 -2.78 7.20
N PHE A 66 -9.14 -2.70 6.38
CA PHE A 66 -7.77 -2.41 6.85
C PHE A 66 -7.54 -0.91 6.89
N GLN A 67 -6.97 -0.41 7.98
CA GLN A 67 -6.54 0.99 8.06
C GLN A 67 -5.18 1.19 7.39
N ILE A 68 -5.01 2.32 6.71
CA ILE A 68 -3.71 2.78 6.23
C ILE A 68 -3.23 3.95 7.12
N GLU A 69 -2.04 3.81 7.66
CA GLU A 69 -1.30 4.87 8.35
C GLU A 69 -0.19 5.38 7.41
N ILE A 70 -0.24 6.66 7.06
CA ILE A 70 0.74 7.27 6.16
C ILE A 70 1.79 8.01 6.96
N ILE A 71 3.02 7.53 6.87
CA ILE A 71 4.20 8.12 7.50
C ILE A 71 4.93 8.94 6.44
N ARG A 72 4.85 10.27 6.52
CA ARG A 72 5.53 11.17 5.58
C ARG A 72 6.94 11.47 6.04
N MET A 73 7.90 11.25 5.17
CA MET A 73 9.32 11.52 5.38
C MET A 73 9.88 12.35 4.22
N THR A 74 11.03 12.99 4.44
CA THR A 74 11.76 13.59 3.32
C THR A 74 12.51 12.51 2.54
N ALA A 75 12.83 12.77 1.25
CA ALA A 75 13.63 11.87 0.43
C ALA A 75 14.99 11.53 1.08
N GLU A 76 15.61 12.53 1.74
CA GLU A 76 16.86 12.36 2.47
C GLU A 76 16.71 11.44 3.68
N GLN A 77 15.60 11.55 4.41
CA GLN A 77 15.31 10.68 5.55
C GLN A 77 15.08 9.23 5.12
N LEU A 78 14.43 9.03 3.97
CA LEU A 78 14.23 7.71 3.39
C LEU A 78 15.55 7.10 2.91
N GLY A 79 16.40 7.88 2.23
CA GLY A 79 17.67 7.40 1.70
C GLY A 79 18.75 7.17 2.76
N SER A 80 18.95 8.13 3.67
CA SER A 80 20.08 8.10 4.61
C SER A 80 19.84 7.28 5.88
N ASN A 81 18.58 7.13 6.32
CA ASN A 81 18.23 6.54 7.60
C ASN A 81 17.54 5.17 7.51
N GLY A 82 17.73 4.44 6.41
CA GLY A 82 17.05 3.17 6.09
C GLY A 82 16.97 2.12 7.20
N HIS A 83 17.52 2.39 8.39
CA HIS A 83 17.45 1.50 9.55
C HIS A 83 17.04 2.16 10.88
N GLN A 84 17.11 3.47 11.02
CA GLN A 84 16.76 4.15 12.27
C GLN A 84 15.49 4.97 12.11
N GLY A 85 14.35 4.40 12.47
CA GLY A 85 13.03 5.04 12.46
C GLY A 85 12.04 4.47 11.43
N ILE A 86 12.49 3.66 10.47
CA ILE A 86 11.64 3.02 9.44
C ILE A 86 11.23 1.58 9.83
N GLY A 87 11.74 1.07 10.95
CA GLY A 87 11.52 -0.32 11.39
C GLY A 87 10.06 -0.74 11.62
N GLU A 88 9.12 0.16 11.37
CA GLU A 88 7.68 -0.11 11.48
C GLU A 88 6.91 0.06 10.18
N ALA A 89 7.55 0.38 9.03
CA ALA A 89 6.86 0.49 7.76
C ALA A 89 6.66 -0.88 7.12
N ASP A 90 5.43 -1.13 6.66
CA ASP A 90 5.08 -2.34 5.91
C ASP A 90 5.35 -2.14 4.41
N ILE A 91 5.17 -0.91 3.91
CA ILE A 91 5.31 -0.55 2.50
C ILE A 91 6.07 0.76 2.37
N PHE A 92 6.98 0.83 1.40
CA PHE A 92 7.63 2.07 0.97
C PHE A 92 7.07 2.52 -0.38
N LEU A 93 6.64 3.78 -0.45
CA LEU A 93 6.12 4.40 -1.65
C LEU A 93 6.94 5.66 -1.96
N THR A 94 7.90 5.54 -2.85
CA THR A 94 8.89 6.58 -3.13
C THR A 94 9.49 6.41 -4.53
N SER A 95 10.43 7.26 -4.90
CA SER A 95 11.13 7.18 -6.17
C SER A 95 11.97 5.90 -6.30
N GLN A 96 12.17 5.43 -7.54
CA GLN A 96 13.04 4.30 -7.83
C GLN A 96 14.43 4.45 -7.20
N THR A 97 15.00 5.64 -7.24
CA THR A 97 16.33 5.92 -6.67
C THR A 97 16.37 5.59 -5.17
N ASN A 98 15.36 6.00 -4.42
CA ASN A 98 15.29 5.71 -2.99
C ASN A 98 15.05 4.21 -2.73
N LEU A 99 14.23 3.53 -3.56
CA LEU A 99 14.00 2.10 -3.44
C LEU A 99 15.27 1.28 -3.71
N GLU A 100 16.09 1.69 -4.68
CA GLU A 100 17.39 1.06 -4.94
C GLU A 100 18.36 1.24 -3.76
N GLU A 101 18.30 2.37 -3.07
CA GLU A 101 19.10 2.58 -1.86
C GLU A 101 18.62 1.73 -0.69
N LEU A 102 17.30 1.67 -0.46
CA LEU A 102 16.69 0.78 0.52
C LEU A 102 17.02 -0.69 0.23
N LYS A 103 17.04 -1.10 -1.04
CA LYS A 103 17.46 -2.45 -1.47
C LYS A 103 18.91 -2.73 -1.09
N LYS A 104 19.85 -1.82 -1.40
CA LYS A 104 21.28 -1.94 -1.04
C LYS A 104 21.45 -2.14 0.47
N ASN A 105 20.63 -1.44 1.25
CA ASN A 105 20.63 -1.53 2.72
C ASN A 105 19.87 -2.75 3.25
N LYS A 106 19.38 -3.65 2.37
CA LYS A 106 18.59 -4.86 2.71
C LYS A 106 17.32 -4.55 3.51
N ALA A 107 16.75 -3.37 3.33
CA ALA A 107 15.51 -2.95 3.98
C ALA A 107 14.26 -3.46 3.26
N LEU A 108 14.38 -3.94 2.02
CA LEU A 108 13.28 -4.43 1.22
C LEU A 108 13.26 -5.96 1.19
N ARG A 109 12.05 -6.51 1.15
CA ARG A 109 11.79 -7.93 0.97
C ARG A 109 11.23 -8.19 -0.41
N SER A 110 11.68 -9.27 -1.05
CA SER A 110 11.11 -9.74 -2.32
C SER A 110 9.62 -10.09 -2.13
N TYR A 111 8.79 -9.62 -3.07
CA TYR A 111 7.36 -9.87 -3.13
C TYR A 111 6.93 -10.03 -4.58
N SER A 112 6.12 -11.03 -4.87
CA SER A 112 5.51 -11.27 -6.17
C SER A 112 4.01 -11.51 -6.00
N SER A 113 3.24 -10.96 -6.91
CA SER A 113 1.80 -11.18 -7.03
C SER A 113 1.41 -11.12 -8.50
N GLU A 114 0.23 -11.60 -8.84
CA GLU A 114 -0.31 -11.51 -10.20
C GLU A 114 -0.27 -10.07 -10.74
N SER A 115 -0.60 -9.09 -9.90
CA SER A 115 -0.55 -7.66 -10.27
C SER A 115 0.87 -7.16 -10.51
N THR A 116 1.87 -7.57 -9.71
CA THR A 116 3.26 -7.17 -9.91
C THR A 116 3.89 -7.86 -11.11
N ASP A 117 3.45 -9.07 -11.44
CA ASP A 117 3.96 -9.83 -12.57
C ASP A 117 3.52 -9.24 -13.92
N THR A 118 2.39 -8.53 -13.96
CA THR A 118 1.92 -7.81 -15.16
C THR A 118 2.67 -6.50 -15.42
N ALA A 119 3.43 -5.97 -14.47
CA ALA A 119 4.23 -4.77 -14.66
C ALA A 119 5.35 -5.03 -15.69
N LEU A 120 5.61 -4.02 -16.54
CA LEU A 120 6.68 -4.10 -17.52
C LEU A 120 8.04 -4.28 -16.83
N GLU A 121 8.90 -5.11 -17.38
CA GLU A 121 10.19 -5.47 -16.77
C GLU A 121 11.09 -4.25 -16.48
N GLN A 122 11.01 -3.23 -17.30
CA GLN A 122 11.76 -1.98 -17.10
C GLN A 122 11.30 -1.15 -15.89
N PHE A 123 10.15 -1.46 -15.33
CA PHE A 123 9.56 -0.76 -14.18
C PHE A 123 9.42 -1.65 -12.95
N LYS A 124 10.19 -2.71 -12.88
CA LYS A 124 10.27 -3.57 -11.69
C LYS A 124 11.69 -4.05 -11.47
N ASP A 125 12.01 -4.36 -10.23
CA ASP A 125 13.27 -4.98 -9.89
C ASP A 125 13.28 -6.47 -10.29
N PHE A 126 14.40 -6.94 -10.79
CA PHE A 126 14.58 -8.33 -11.17
C PHE A 126 14.41 -9.32 -9.99
N GLU A 127 14.81 -8.90 -8.77
CA GLU A 127 14.66 -9.70 -7.56
C GLU A 127 13.28 -9.53 -6.91
N GLY A 128 12.39 -8.72 -7.50
CA GLY A 128 11.05 -8.48 -7.03
C GLY A 128 10.97 -7.67 -5.73
N THR A 129 12.00 -6.88 -5.42
CA THR A 129 12.02 -6.07 -4.18
C THR A 129 11.22 -4.79 -4.31
N TRP A 130 11.01 -4.29 -5.51
CA TRP A 130 10.13 -3.16 -5.79
C TRP A 130 9.46 -3.28 -7.17
N THR A 131 8.34 -2.60 -7.33
CA THR A 131 7.57 -2.52 -8.57
C THR A 131 7.04 -1.10 -8.75
N GLY A 132 7.22 -0.53 -9.97
CA GLY A 132 6.66 0.76 -10.33
C GLY A 132 5.15 0.67 -10.52
N ILE A 133 4.43 1.60 -9.91
CA ILE A 133 2.96 1.68 -9.99
C ILE A 133 2.49 2.86 -10.84
N TRP A 134 3.33 3.87 -11.04
CA TRP A 134 3.12 4.97 -11.98
C TRP A 134 4.44 5.55 -12.48
N LEU A 135 4.35 6.35 -13.53
CA LEU A 135 5.46 7.11 -14.10
C LEU A 135 5.24 8.60 -13.87
N ASP A 136 6.30 9.27 -13.44
CA ASP A 136 6.35 10.73 -13.35
C ASP A 136 7.35 11.25 -14.39
N PRO A 137 6.94 11.40 -15.66
CA PRO A 137 7.84 11.80 -16.73
C PRO A 137 8.16 13.28 -16.65
N ILE A 138 9.43 13.61 -16.80
CA ILE A 138 9.85 14.99 -17.06
C ILE A 138 9.52 15.32 -18.52
N VAL A 139 8.72 16.36 -18.73
CA VAL A 139 8.28 16.79 -20.05
C VAL A 139 8.67 18.24 -20.32
N PHE A 140 8.81 18.58 -21.59
CA PHE A 140 8.94 19.98 -22.00
C PHE A 140 7.57 20.59 -22.24
N VAL A 141 7.40 21.81 -21.74
CA VAL A 141 6.27 22.64 -22.06
C VAL A 141 6.79 23.89 -22.76
N VAL A 142 6.41 24.08 -24.00
CA VAL A 142 6.84 25.21 -24.82
C VAL A 142 5.63 26.02 -25.25
N ASN A 143 5.73 27.35 -25.16
CA ASN A 143 4.69 28.22 -25.69
C ASN A 143 4.56 28.00 -27.20
N LYS A 144 3.32 27.78 -27.67
CA LYS A 144 3.01 27.44 -29.07
C LYS A 144 3.50 28.51 -30.06
N GLU A 145 3.31 29.79 -29.72
CA GLU A 145 3.72 30.90 -30.60
C GLU A 145 5.25 31.03 -30.63
N PHE A 146 5.91 30.83 -29.50
CA PHE A 146 7.36 30.79 -29.43
C PHE A 146 7.92 29.63 -30.25
N ALA A 147 7.36 28.43 -30.11
CA ALA A 147 7.76 27.27 -30.87
C ALA A 147 7.62 27.47 -32.39
N ALA A 148 6.53 28.07 -32.83
CA ALA A 148 6.30 28.38 -34.23
C ALA A 148 7.31 29.41 -34.81
N ARG A 149 7.63 30.47 -34.04
CA ARG A 149 8.59 31.51 -34.46
C ARG A 149 10.02 30.98 -34.55
N HIS A 150 10.38 30.02 -33.72
CA HIS A 150 11.73 29.46 -33.64
C HIS A 150 11.87 28.07 -34.26
N SER A 151 10.88 27.60 -35.00
CA SER A 151 10.90 26.29 -35.67
C SER A 151 11.13 25.11 -34.71
N LEU A 152 10.60 25.19 -33.47
CA LEU A 152 10.81 24.21 -32.40
C LEU A 152 9.78 23.06 -32.37
N LEU A 153 8.95 22.91 -33.42
CA LEU A 153 7.86 21.98 -33.43
C LEU A 153 8.25 20.48 -33.38
N ASN A 154 9.52 20.17 -33.72
CA ASN A 154 10.03 18.80 -33.75
C ASN A 154 11.25 18.61 -32.82
N TYR A 155 11.35 19.39 -31.78
CA TYR A 155 12.48 19.29 -30.84
C TYR A 155 12.34 18.10 -29.90
N ASN A 156 13.47 17.45 -29.66
CA ASN A 156 13.63 16.37 -28.71
C ASN A 156 14.72 16.76 -27.67
N TRP A 157 14.96 15.88 -26.70
CA TRP A 157 15.96 16.11 -25.65
C TRP A 157 17.35 16.48 -26.22
N ASN A 158 17.82 15.79 -27.26
CA ASN A 158 19.13 16.06 -27.85
C ASN A 158 19.18 17.45 -28.48
N ASN A 159 18.12 17.89 -29.14
CA ASN A 159 18.05 19.19 -29.77
C ASN A 159 18.04 20.33 -28.74
N ILE A 160 17.41 20.14 -27.59
CA ILE A 160 17.38 21.14 -26.51
C ILE A 160 18.76 21.29 -25.87
N MET A 161 19.48 20.19 -25.65
CA MET A 161 20.84 20.21 -25.11
C MET A 161 21.84 20.95 -26.03
N THR A 162 21.59 20.94 -27.33
CA THR A 162 22.44 21.63 -28.34
C THR A 162 21.94 23.02 -28.71
N CYS A 163 20.72 23.37 -28.28
CA CYS A 163 20.12 24.63 -28.66
C CYS A 163 20.63 25.79 -27.79
N LEU A 164 21.22 26.77 -28.43
CA LEU A 164 21.72 28.03 -27.83
C LEU A 164 20.61 28.92 -27.22
N LEU A 165 19.37 28.45 -27.15
CA LEU A 165 18.26 29.15 -26.48
C LEU A 165 18.52 29.42 -25.00
N TYR A 166 19.49 28.72 -24.42
CA TYR A 166 19.84 28.88 -22.99
C TYR A 166 21.01 29.85 -22.78
N THR A 167 21.66 30.36 -23.85
CA THR A 167 22.88 31.18 -23.75
C THR A 167 22.72 32.61 -24.23
N SER A 168 21.54 33.00 -24.72
CA SER A 168 21.29 34.39 -25.05
C SER A 168 20.48 35.02 -23.93
N ASP A 169 21.12 35.95 -23.27
CA ASP A 169 20.58 36.87 -22.26
C ASP A 169 20.65 36.38 -20.80
N ALA A 170 21.89 36.32 -20.34
CA ALA A 170 22.20 36.72 -18.98
C ALA A 170 22.83 38.12 -19.02
#